data_6f7aefd0b1153efc100ade4e436eba71
#
_entry.id   6f7aefd0b1153efc100ade4e436eba71
#
_cell.length_a   1.000
_cell.length_b   1.000
_cell.length_c   1.000
_cell.angle_alpha   90.00
_cell.angle_beta   90.00
_cell.angle_gamma   90.00
#
_symmetry.space_group_name_H-M   'P 1'
#
loop_
_entity.id
_entity.type
_entity.pdbx_description
1 polymer ?
#
loop_
_entity_poly.entity_id
_entity_poly.type
_entity_poly.pdbx_seq_one_letter_code
_entity_poly.pdbx_strand_id
1 'polypeptide(L)'
;MKPKNTWKKAWGAVLALTMSAGLLAGCGSSGEEDSQDRSQSESSSGEKVFYYGDTTFNAENDESDVNPHNGYSGWACIRYGIGETLFRYSDTMELEPWLATEYENVDENTWRITLRDGVTFTSGRELDAQAVKECLEHLVEVHERAKGDLKIQEITAEGMTLTIRTTDPVPALMNYLADPYGCIIDMEAGITDDGNVVGTGPYISTEVVTDQGLTLVKNENYWDGMPNLDTIYVQTISDGDTLTMALQSGELDAAYGLPYSSLSLFSEEPYTISSVETSRSFFAQMNYATEALQDERVREAIACGIDKESFTEVLMEGNGSAAVGPFPSNFTFGDDAVTAPEYDPDRAKELLAEAGWTDTDGDGYVDKDGENLTIRWLTYPSRQELPLLAES
;
A
#
# COMPACT_ATOMS: atom_id res chain seq x y z
N MET A 1 16.68 3.40 -55.83
CA MET A 1 15.24 3.27 -56.16
C MET A 1 14.54 2.59 -55.00
N LYS A 2 13.80 3.35 -54.18
CA LYS A 2 12.94 2.83 -53.11
C LYS A 2 11.47 2.99 -53.53
N PRO A 3 10.62 1.98 -53.42
CA PRO A 3 9.19 2.18 -53.63
C PRO A 3 8.55 2.82 -52.42
N LYS A 4 7.79 3.86 -52.66
CA LYS A 4 6.94 4.57 -51.67
C LYS A 4 5.69 3.73 -51.37
N ASN A 5 5.53 3.34 -50.10
CA ASN A 5 4.28 2.72 -49.64
C ASN A 5 3.28 3.78 -49.26
N THR A 6 2.24 3.97 -50.10
CA THR A 6 1.07 4.80 -49.92
C THR A 6 -0.11 3.95 -49.44
N TRP A 7 -0.16 3.66 -48.11
CA TRP A 7 -1.37 3.07 -47.53
C TRP A 7 -1.51 3.45 -46.06
N LYS A 8 -1.83 4.72 -45.83
CA LYS A 8 -2.32 5.22 -44.55
C LYS A 8 -3.15 6.47 -44.77
N LYS A 9 -4.40 6.33 -45.26
CA LYS A 9 -5.46 7.36 -45.21
C LYS A 9 -6.75 6.74 -45.71
N ALA A 10 -7.45 5.95 -44.90
CA ALA A 10 -8.85 5.58 -45.16
C ALA A 10 -9.49 4.85 -43.95
N TRP A 11 -9.31 5.34 -42.73
CA TRP A 11 -10.12 4.87 -41.58
C TRP A 11 -10.37 5.99 -40.54
N GLY A 12 -10.74 7.16 -41.00
CA GLY A 12 -10.97 8.31 -40.13
C GLY A 12 -12.26 9.09 -40.47
N ALA A 13 -13.28 8.42 -41.00
CA ALA A 13 -14.48 9.16 -41.44
C ALA A 13 -15.81 8.37 -41.34
N VAL A 14 -16.02 7.54 -40.33
CA VAL A 14 -17.31 6.84 -40.13
C VAL A 14 -17.89 6.97 -38.71
N LEU A 15 -17.29 7.71 -37.80
CA LEU A 15 -17.82 7.84 -36.42
C LEU A 15 -18.31 9.26 -36.07
N ALA A 16 -18.75 10.07 -37.03
CA ALA A 16 -19.21 11.45 -36.78
C ALA A 16 -20.60 11.74 -37.37
N LEU A 17 -21.50 10.76 -37.48
CA LEU A 17 -22.83 11.01 -38.10
C LEU A 17 -23.99 10.27 -37.42
N THR A 18 -23.99 10.11 -36.09
CA THR A 18 -25.19 9.60 -35.37
C THR A 18 -25.56 10.38 -34.10
N MET A 19 -25.11 11.62 -33.95
CA MET A 19 -25.58 12.52 -32.88
C MET A 19 -26.16 13.83 -33.40
N SER A 20 -27.21 13.76 -34.22
CA SER A 20 -27.99 14.96 -34.56
C SER A 20 -29.38 14.61 -35.12
N ALA A 21 -30.21 13.96 -34.30
CA ALA A 21 -31.66 13.91 -34.56
C ALA A 21 -32.38 13.58 -33.25
N GLY A 22 -32.62 14.58 -32.39
CA GLY A 22 -33.38 14.36 -31.16
C GLY A 22 -33.64 15.62 -30.33
N LEU A 23 -33.69 16.77 -30.93
CA LEU A 23 -34.13 18.00 -30.25
C LEU A 23 -35.12 18.73 -31.14
N LEU A 24 -36.41 18.44 -30.96
CA LEU A 24 -37.54 19.36 -31.30
C LEU A 24 -38.85 18.57 -31.18
N ALA A 25 -39.46 18.59 -29.99
CA ALA A 25 -40.93 18.62 -29.82
C ALA A 25 -41.29 18.56 -28.36
N GLY A 26 -41.97 19.59 -27.85
CA GLY A 26 -42.74 19.45 -26.60
C GLY A 26 -42.63 20.62 -25.64
N CYS A 27 -43.08 21.80 -25.98
CA CYS A 27 -43.63 22.77 -25.03
C CYS A 27 -45.05 22.36 -24.69
N GLY A 28 -45.40 22.28 -23.38
CA GLY A 28 -46.79 22.34 -22.95
C GLY A 28 -47.08 21.70 -21.60
N SER A 29 -47.32 22.58 -20.59
CA SER A 29 -48.24 22.48 -19.46
C SER A 29 -47.77 21.78 -18.18
N SER A 30 -47.52 22.64 -17.18
CA SER A 30 -47.93 22.60 -15.75
C SER A 30 -48.23 21.29 -15.08
N GLY A 31 -47.51 21.04 -13.97
CA GLY A 31 -48.06 20.32 -12.82
C GLY A 31 -47.10 19.31 -12.20
N GLU A 32 -46.80 19.57 -10.95
CA GLU A 32 -46.39 18.64 -9.91
C GLU A 32 -44.92 18.19 -9.90
N GLU A 33 -44.27 18.65 -8.86
CA GLU A 33 -43.03 18.15 -8.29
C GLU A 33 -43.17 16.65 -8.00
N ASP A 34 -42.50 15.84 -8.77
CA ASP A 34 -42.26 14.45 -8.39
C ASP A 34 -40.75 14.29 -8.18
N SER A 35 -40.38 14.32 -6.91
CA SER A 35 -39.08 13.91 -6.43
C SER A 35 -38.92 12.42 -6.79
N GLN A 36 -38.28 12.13 -7.90
CA GLN A 36 -37.85 10.77 -8.20
C GLN A 36 -36.74 10.38 -7.23
N ASP A 37 -37.22 9.78 -6.13
CA ASP A 37 -36.55 8.82 -5.31
C ASP A 37 -35.86 7.78 -6.23
N ARG A 38 -34.53 7.83 -6.28
CA ARG A 38 -33.73 6.75 -6.87
C ARG A 38 -33.73 5.58 -5.92
N SER A 39 -34.89 4.98 -5.72
CA SER A 39 -34.98 3.66 -5.16
C SER A 39 -34.31 2.68 -6.10
N GLN A 40 -33.19 2.12 -5.62
CA GLN A 40 -32.72 0.77 -5.89
C GLN A 40 -33.19 0.19 -7.23
N SER A 41 -32.32 0.25 -8.24
CA SER A 41 -32.39 -0.76 -9.28
C SER A 41 -32.04 -2.07 -8.61
N GLU A 42 -33.06 -2.80 -8.16
CA GLU A 42 -32.95 -4.22 -7.87
C GLU A 42 -32.39 -4.88 -9.12
N SER A 43 -31.09 -5.25 -9.08
CA SER A 43 -30.49 -6.09 -10.09
C SER A 43 -31.27 -7.39 -10.09
N SER A 44 -31.84 -7.76 -11.21
CA SER A 44 -32.70 -8.92 -11.40
C SER A 44 -32.00 -10.28 -11.22
N SER A 45 -30.80 -10.33 -10.67
CA SER A 45 -29.98 -11.54 -10.45
C SER A 45 -29.58 -11.80 -9.01
N GLY A 46 -29.73 -10.85 -8.09
CA GLY A 46 -29.28 -11.03 -6.69
C GLY A 46 -27.74 -11.00 -6.54
N GLU A 47 -26.97 -10.65 -7.57
CA GLU A 47 -25.51 -10.52 -7.54
C GLU A 47 -25.11 -9.32 -6.68
N LYS A 48 -24.14 -9.54 -5.77
CA LYS A 48 -23.59 -8.50 -4.89
C LYS A 48 -22.31 -7.95 -5.50
N VAL A 49 -22.42 -6.78 -6.09
CA VAL A 49 -21.33 -6.04 -6.72
C VAL A 49 -20.84 -4.94 -5.78
N PHE A 50 -19.54 -4.67 -5.78
CA PHE A 50 -18.89 -3.66 -4.94
C PHE A 50 -17.88 -2.86 -5.75
N TYR A 51 -17.93 -1.54 -5.64
CA TYR A 51 -17.03 -0.61 -6.31
C TYR A 51 -16.08 0.02 -5.30
N TYR A 52 -14.78 -0.19 -5.50
CA TYR A 52 -13.72 0.22 -4.59
C TYR A 52 -12.73 1.14 -5.28
N GLY A 53 -12.53 2.34 -4.73
CA GLY A 53 -11.53 3.28 -5.21
C GLY A 53 -10.23 3.19 -4.41
N ASP A 54 -9.09 3.16 -5.10
CA ASP A 54 -7.76 3.05 -4.48
C ASP A 54 -6.78 4.03 -5.14
N THR A 55 -6.09 4.82 -4.31
CA THR A 55 -5.02 5.73 -4.79
C THR A 55 -3.68 5.04 -4.96
N THR A 56 -3.49 3.83 -4.42
CA THR A 56 -2.17 3.20 -4.30
C THR A 56 -1.86 2.17 -5.38
N PHE A 57 -2.86 1.60 -6.04
CA PHE A 57 -2.67 0.60 -7.10
C PHE A 57 -2.28 1.29 -8.41
N ASN A 58 -1.00 1.63 -8.55
CA ASN A 58 -0.44 2.28 -9.73
C ASN A 58 1.07 2.07 -9.84
N ALA A 59 1.62 2.38 -11.03
CA ALA A 59 3.03 2.22 -11.32
C ALA A 59 3.94 3.20 -10.52
N GLU A 60 3.45 4.36 -10.09
CA GLU A 60 4.22 5.32 -9.29
C GLU A 60 4.53 4.78 -7.89
N ASN A 61 3.66 3.91 -7.36
CA ASN A 61 3.85 3.22 -6.09
C ASN A 61 4.56 1.87 -6.23
N ASP A 62 5.00 1.50 -7.43
CA ASP A 62 5.55 0.18 -7.74
C ASP A 62 4.55 -0.98 -7.44
N GLU A 63 3.25 -0.66 -7.53
CA GLU A 63 2.11 -1.57 -7.40
C GLU A 63 1.33 -1.60 -8.73
N SER A 64 1.98 -2.10 -9.79
CA SER A 64 1.47 -2.02 -11.15
C SER A 64 0.61 -3.21 -11.59
N ASP A 65 0.62 -4.28 -10.81
CA ASP A 65 -0.06 -5.54 -11.06
C ASP A 65 -0.38 -6.27 -9.74
N VAL A 66 -0.72 -7.55 -9.79
CA VAL A 66 -1.00 -8.37 -8.60
C VAL A 66 -0.01 -9.52 -8.40
N ASN A 67 1.11 -9.50 -9.11
CA ASN A 67 2.18 -10.47 -8.95
C ASN A 67 3.02 -10.16 -7.69
N PRO A 68 2.95 -10.98 -6.62
CA PRO A 68 3.67 -10.67 -5.37
C PRO A 68 5.19 -10.69 -5.53
N HIS A 69 5.70 -11.26 -6.62
CA HIS A 69 7.14 -11.31 -6.92
C HIS A 69 7.64 -10.08 -7.70
N ASN A 70 6.77 -9.08 -7.96
CA ASN A 70 7.11 -7.87 -8.69
C ASN A 70 7.02 -6.65 -7.76
N GLY A 71 8.14 -6.02 -7.42
CA GLY A 71 8.21 -4.79 -6.63
C GLY A 71 7.37 -4.83 -5.36
N TYR A 72 6.44 -3.89 -5.22
CA TYR A 72 5.48 -3.83 -4.11
C TYR A 72 4.09 -4.41 -4.46
N SER A 73 3.91 -5.02 -5.64
CA SER A 73 2.63 -5.61 -6.08
C SER A 73 2.08 -6.69 -5.14
N GLY A 74 2.91 -7.27 -4.28
CA GLY A 74 2.46 -8.16 -3.20
C GLY A 74 1.42 -7.52 -2.27
N TRP A 75 1.50 -6.18 -2.05
CA TRP A 75 0.49 -5.46 -1.29
C TRP A 75 -0.88 -5.45 -1.98
N ALA A 76 -0.93 -5.31 -3.31
CA ALA A 76 -2.15 -5.45 -4.07
C ALA A 76 -2.68 -6.89 -4.03
N CYS A 77 -1.80 -7.88 -4.18
CA CYS A 77 -2.16 -9.30 -4.12
C CYS A 77 -2.89 -9.66 -2.82
N ILE A 78 -2.35 -9.26 -1.67
CA ILE A 78 -2.94 -9.56 -0.35
C ILE A 78 -4.14 -8.66 -0.04
N ARG A 79 -4.09 -7.35 -0.36
CA ARG A 79 -5.16 -6.36 -0.11
C ARG A 79 -6.45 -6.75 -0.81
N TYR A 80 -6.37 -7.22 -2.02
CA TYR A 80 -7.53 -7.62 -2.81
C TYR A 80 -7.93 -9.09 -2.63
N GLY A 81 -7.27 -9.79 -1.70
CA GLY A 81 -7.64 -11.16 -1.35
C GLY A 81 -7.39 -12.18 -2.47
N ILE A 82 -6.36 -11.98 -3.30
CA ILE A 82 -5.97 -12.90 -4.38
C ILE A 82 -5.04 -13.97 -3.84
N GLY A 83 -3.98 -13.57 -3.15
CA GLY A 83 -2.98 -14.45 -2.54
C GLY A 83 -2.95 -14.33 -1.02
N GLU A 84 -2.40 -15.33 -0.38
CA GLU A 84 -2.23 -15.42 1.07
C GLU A 84 -0.80 -15.83 1.38
N THR A 85 -0.29 -15.38 2.53
CA THR A 85 1.06 -15.72 3.03
C THR A 85 1.02 -16.93 3.97
N LEU A 86 2.18 -17.52 4.27
CA LEU A 86 2.26 -18.62 5.23
C LEU A 86 1.87 -18.19 6.64
N PHE A 87 2.20 -16.95 7.00
CA PHE A 87 1.89 -16.31 8.27
C PHE A 87 1.31 -14.93 8.00
N ARG A 88 0.59 -14.35 8.94
CA ARG A 88 0.05 -13.00 8.88
C ARG A 88 0.23 -12.28 10.20
N TYR A 89 0.01 -10.98 10.21
CA TYR A 89 -0.08 -10.21 11.44
C TYR A 89 -1.53 -10.02 11.86
N SER A 90 -1.79 -10.14 13.18
CA SER A 90 -3.05 -9.74 13.80
C SER A 90 -3.18 -8.22 13.85
N ASP A 91 -4.37 -7.74 14.24
CA ASP A 91 -4.61 -6.29 14.49
C ASP A 91 -3.72 -5.73 15.63
N THR A 92 -3.17 -6.60 16.47
CA THR A 92 -2.20 -6.24 17.54
C THR A 92 -0.74 -6.45 17.13
N MET A 93 -0.47 -6.65 15.84
CA MET A 93 0.85 -6.90 15.28
C MET A 93 1.55 -8.17 15.80
N GLU A 94 0.77 -9.15 16.27
CA GLU A 94 1.28 -10.48 16.60
C GLU A 94 1.31 -11.37 15.37
N LEU A 95 2.38 -12.16 15.22
CA LEU A 95 2.50 -13.09 14.11
C LEU A 95 1.59 -14.31 14.33
N GLU A 96 0.69 -14.58 13.39
CA GLU A 96 -0.24 -15.69 13.42
C GLU A 96 -0.02 -16.65 12.25
N PRO A 97 -0.25 -17.97 12.43
CA PRO A 97 -0.35 -18.93 11.34
C PRO A 97 -1.50 -18.57 10.38
N TRP A 98 -1.27 -18.76 9.05
CA TRP A 98 -2.32 -18.60 8.04
C TRP A 98 -2.38 -19.80 7.10
N LEU A 99 -1.62 -19.83 5.98
CA LEU A 99 -1.48 -21.04 5.16
C LEU A 99 -0.60 -22.10 5.84
N ALA A 100 0.27 -21.69 6.74
CA ALA A 100 0.94 -22.58 7.69
C ALA A 100 0.10 -22.75 8.97
N THR A 101 0.27 -23.86 9.68
CA THR A 101 -0.35 -24.13 10.99
C THR A 101 0.64 -24.08 12.13
N GLU A 102 1.88 -24.48 11.89
CA GLU A 102 2.95 -24.57 12.90
C GLU A 102 4.31 -24.30 12.24
N TYR A 103 5.26 -23.88 13.07
CA TYR A 103 6.68 -23.81 12.70
C TYR A 103 7.59 -24.19 13.85
N GLU A 104 8.76 -24.69 13.53
CA GLU A 104 9.80 -25.08 14.47
C GLU A 104 11.17 -24.59 13.99
N ASN A 105 11.92 -23.93 14.86
CA ASN A 105 13.33 -23.68 14.62
C ASN A 105 14.13 -24.92 14.99
N VAL A 106 14.62 -25.67 14.01
CA VAL A 106 15.33 -26.94 14.20
C VAL A 106 16.77 -26.70 14.65
N ASP A 107 17.41 -25.71 14.04
CA ASP A 107 18.75 -25.21 14.41
C ASP A 107 18.89 -23.74 13.93
N GLU A 108 20.06 -23.14 14.14
CA GLU A 108 20.31 -21.72 13.84
C GLU A 108 19.92 -21.31 12.40
N ASN A 109 20.00 -22.23 11.46
CA ASN A 109 19.77 -21.96 10.02
C ASN A 109 18.63 -22.79 9.42
N THR A 110 17.94 -23.62 10.22
CA THR A 110 16.94 -24.55 9.69
C THR A 110 15.60 -24.39 10.37
N TRP A 111 14.58 -24.18 9.57
CA TRP A 111 13.20 -24.02 9.99
C TRP A 111 12.34 -25.09 9.34
N ARG A 112 11.43 -25.67 10.11
CA ARG A 112 10.40 -26.59 9.63
C ARG A 112 9.04 -25.93 9.77
N ILE A 113 8.24 -25.98 8.71
CA ILE A 113 6.91 -25.36 8.63
C ILE A 113 5.92 -26.44 8.23
N THR A 114 4.81 -26.54 8.96
CA THR A 114 3.69 -27.42 8.63
C THR A 114 2.58 -26.61 7.95
N LEU A 115 2.15 -27.02 6.78
CA LEU A 115 1.11 -26.35 6.01
C LEU A 115 -0.28 -26.78 6.46
N ARG A 116 -1.26 -25.95 6.16
CA ARG A 116 -2.69 -26.23 6.37
C ARG A 116 -3.18 -27.22 5.32
N ASP A 117 -3.85 -28.28 5.79
CA ASP A 117 -4.46 -29.27 4.93
C ASP A 117 -5.78 -28.77 4.30
N GLY A 118 -6.09 -29.23 3.11
CA GLY A 118 -7.35 -28.92 2.42
C GLY A 118 -7.43 -27.53 1.75
N VAL A 119 -6.33 -26.79 1.67
CA VAL A 119 -6.24 -25.55 0.91
C VAL A 119 -6.02 -25.88 -0.57
N THR A 120 -6.71 -25.17 -1.46
CA THR A 120 -6.50 -25.26 -2.91
C THR A 120 -6.27 -23.89 -3.51
N PHE A 121 -5.43 -23.82 -4.53
CA PHE A 121 -5.37 -22.65 -5.40
C PHE A 121 -6.68 -22.51 -6.19
N THR A 122 -6.94 -21.31 -6.69
CA THR A 122 -8.12 -21.06 -7.54
C THR A 122 -8.05 -21.78 -8.90
N SER A 123 -6.91 -22.36 -9.28
CA SER A 123 -6.75 -23.32 -10.39
C SER A 123 -7.35 -24.70 -10.10
N GLY A 124 -7.58 -25.02 -8.81
CA GLY A 124 -7.96 -26.34 -8.33
C GLY A 124 -6.78 -27.25 -7.95
N ARG A 125 -5.52 -26.80 -8.11
CA ARG A 125 -4.35 -27.49 -7.58
C ARG A 125 -4.37 -27.44 -6.05
N GLU A 126 -4.02 -28.56 -5.40
CA GLU A 126 -3.82 -28.58 -3.94
C GLU A 126 -2.60 -27.78 -3.52
N LEU A 127 -2.70 -27.06 -2.40
CA LEU A 127 -1.55 -26.42 -1.75
C LEU A 127 -0.81 -27.48 -0.94
N ASP A 128 0.37 -27.84 -1.37
CA ASP A 128 1.30 -28.72 -0.64
C ASP A 128 2.69 -28.07 -0.51
N ALA A 129 3.60 -28.75 0.19
CA ALA A 129 4.95 -28.23 0.38
C ALA A 129 5.72 -28.07 -0.93
N GLN A 130 5.41 -28.85 -1.96
CA GLN A 130 6.05 -28.73 -3.26
C GLN A 130 5.61 -27.43 -3.97
N ALA A 131 4.33 -27.11 -3.95
CA ALA A 131 3.81 -25.86 -4.51
C ALA A 131 4.39 -24.63 -3.82
N VAL A 132 4.46 -24.63 -2.47
CA VAL A 132 5.08 -23.55 -1.69
C VAL A 132 6.58 -23.43 -2.00
N LYS A 133 7.29 -24.55 -2.13
CA LYS A 133 8.71 -24.54 -2.51
C LYS A 133 8.92 -23.88 -3.87
N GLU A 134 8.14 -24.26 -4.89
CA GLU A 134 8.23 -23.69 -6.25
C GLU A 134 8.02 -22.17 -6.23
N CYS A 135 7.02 -21.69 -5.47
CA CYS A 135 6.72 -20.29 -5.31
C CYS A 135 7.88 -19.54 -4.63
N LEU A 136 8.39 -20.03 -3.49
CA LEU A 136 9.47 -19.37 -2.76
C LEU A 136 10.82 -19.43 -3.50
N GLU A 137 11.12 -20.49 -4.24
CA GLU A 137 12.31 -20.58 -5.09
C GLU A 137 12.27 -19.54 -6.19
N HIS A 138 11.13 -19.37 -6.87
CA HIS A 138 10.95 -18.31 -7.86
C HIS A 138 11.04 -16.92 -7.22
N LEU A 139 10.39 -16.71 -6.05
CA LEU A 139 10.46 -15.43 -5.32
C LEU A 139 11.91 -14.99 -5.10
N VAL A 140 12.76 -15.84 -4.51
CA VAL A 140 14.15 -15.48 -4.21
C VAL A 140 15.04 -15.38 -5.45
N GLU A 141 14.62 -15.93 -6.59
CA GLU A 141 15.31 -15.75 -7.86
C GLU A 141 15.10 -14.35 -8.43
N VAL A 142 13.87 -13.81 -8.36
CA VAL A 142 13.49 -12.59 -9.08
C VAL A 142 13.35 -11.36 -8.18
N HIS A 143 13.10 -11.51 -6.88
CA HIS A 143 12.80 -10.42 -5.95
C HIS A 143 14.00 -10.11 -5.03
N GLU A 144 14.76 -9.05 -5.31
CA GLU A 144 16.01 -8.73 -4.62
C GLU A 144 15.85 -8.52 -3.11
N ARG A 145 14.76 -7.87 -2.65
CA ARG A 145 14.49 -7.67 -1.22
C ARG A 145 14.22 -9.00 -0.53
N ALA A 146 13.32 -9.82 -1.06
CA ALA A 146 13.02 -11.14 -0.50
C ALA A 146 14.26 -12.04 -0.44
N LYS A 147 15.11 -12.00 -1.45
CA LYS A 147 16.39 -12.72 -1.46
C LYS A 147 17.32 -12.29 -0.32
N GLY A 148 17.39 -10.97 -0.06
CA GLY A 148 18.20 -10.42 1.02
C GLY A 148 17.66 -10.74 2.41
N ASP A 149 16.34 -10.70 2.57
CA ASP A 149 15.65 -10.93 3.85
C ASP A 149 15.62 -12.42 4.22
N LEU A 150 15.18 -13.27 3.29
CA LEU A 150 14.96 -14.69 3.52
C LEU A 150 16.26 -15.51 3.55
N LYS A 151 17.28 -15.10 2.82
CA LYS A 151 18.60 -15.78 2.70
C LYS A 151 18.49 -17.29 2.48
N ILE A 152 17.50 -17.71 1.71
CA ILE A 152 17.23 -19.14 1.48
C ILE A 152 18.39 -19.78 0.72
N GLN A 153 18.94 -20.87 1.28
CA GLN A 153 19.94 -21.72 0.67
C GLN A 153 19.32 -22.93 -0.03
N GLU A 154 18.35 -23.56 0.66
CA GLU A 154 17.70 -24.79 0.20
C GLU A 154 16.29 -24.88 0.79
N ILE A 155 15.37 -25.40 0.00
CA ILE A 155 14.01 -25.77 0.43
C ILE A 155 13.80 -27.26 0.12
N THR A 156 13.37 -28.02 1.11
CA THR A 156 12.88 -29.38 0.90
C THR A 156 11.42 -29.49 1.23
N ALA A 157 10.68 -30.28 0.45
CA ALA A 157 9.23 -30.45 0.54
C ALA A 157 8.89 -31.93 0.71
N GLU A 158 8.12 -32.27 1.75
CA GLU A 158 7.65 -33.62 2.04
C GLU A 158 6.16 -33.59 2.48
N GLY A 159 5.24 -33.88 1.56
CA GLY A 159 3.80 -33.80 1.81
C GLY A 159 3.37 -32.39 2.22
N MET A 160 2.96 -32.19 3.46
CA MET A 160 2.56 -30.87 4.02
C MET A 160 3.68 -30.22 4.84
N THR A 161 4.90 -30.75 4.79
CA THR A 161 6.04 -30.23 5.56
C THR A 161 7.06 -29.57 4.64
N LEU A 162 7.33 -28.31 4.90
CA LEU A 162 8.37 -27.52 4.24
C LEU A 162 9.56 -27.38 5.22
N THR A 163 10.77 -27.63 4.76
CA THR A 163 11.98 -27.34 5.51
C THR A 163 12.82 -26.33 4.75
N ILE A 164 13.07 -25.18 5.36
CA ILE A 164 13.86 -24.08 4.81
C ILE A 164 15.20 -24.02 5.53
N ARG A 165 16.29 -24.05 4.77
CA ARG A 165 17.63 -23.80 5.26
C ARG A 165 18.15 -22.48 4.71
N THR A 166 18.70 -21.64 5.59
CA THR A 166 19.25 -20.32 5.26
C THR A 166 20.78 -20.32 5.23
N THR A 167 21.39 -19.39 4.49
CA THR A 167 22.85 -19.23 4.44
C THR A 167 23.43 -18.70 5.75
N ASP A 168 22.67 -17.86 6.43
CA ASP A 168 23.00 -17.24 7.72
C ASP A 168 21.79 -17.41 8.66
N PRO A 169 21.95 -17.30 9.98
CA PRO A 169 20.82 -17.26 10.90
C PRO A 169 19.84 -16.14 10.58
N VAL A 170 18.56 -16.46 10.43
CA VAL A 170 17.46 -15.52 10.18
C VAL A 170 16.39 -15.73 11.26
N PRO A 171 16.53 -15.14 12.46
CA PRO A 171 15.56 -15.32 13.55
C PRO A 171 14.15 -14.83 13.20
N ALA A 172 14.05 -13.84 12.33
CA ALA A 172 12.79 -13.26 11.87
C ALA A 172 12.23 -13.89 10.58
N LEU A 173 12.65 -15.12 10.22
CA LEU A 173 12.25 -15.74 8.96
C LEU A 173 10.72 -15.81 8.79
N MET A 174 9.97 -16.14 9.86
CA MET A 174 8.51 -16.21 9.82
C MET A 174 7.87 -14.85 9.60
N ASN A 175 8.48 -13.78 10.14
CA ASN A 175 8.03 -12.41 9.91
C ASN A 175 8.24 -12.00 8.44
N TYR A 176 9.36 -12.38 7.84
CA TYR A 176 9.60 -12.15 6.41
C TYR A 176 8.69 -12.98 5.51
N LEU A 177 8.30 -14.19 5.93
CA LEU A 177 7.31 -15.00 5.20
C LEU A 177 5.86 -14.50 5.37
N ALA A 178 5.63 -13.52 6.23
CA ALA A 178 4.37 -12.78 6.36
C ALA A 178 4.37 -11.45 5.57
N ASP A 179 5.51 -11.04 5.00
CA ASP A 179 5.56 -9.87 4.11
C ASP A 179 4.78 -10.18 2.83
N PRO A 180 4.04 -9.22 2.25
CA PRO A 180 3.23 -9.42 1.05
C PRO A 180 3.93 -10.03 -0.15
N TYR A 181 5.24 -9.85 -0.33
CA TYR A 181 5.98 -10.58 -1.37
C TYR A 181 5.94 -12.11 -1.16
N GLY A 182 5.69 -12.56 0.06
CA GLY A 182 5.57 -13.96 0.45
C GLY A 182 4.21 -14.59 0.16
N CYS A 183 3.27 -13.90 -0.54
CA CYS A 183 2.03 -14.50 -0.99
C CYS A 183 2.31 -15.72 -1.86
N ILE A 184 1.65 -16.83 -1.54
CA ILE A 184 1.84 -18.10 -2.24
C ILE A 184 0.95 -18.13 -3.47
N ILE A 185 1.57 -18.30 -4.63
CA ILE A 185 0.90 -18.38 -5.93
C ILE A 185 1.20 -19.71 -6.64
N ASP A 186 0.31 -20.15 -7.50
CA ASP A 186 0.47 -21.39 -8.28
C ASP A 186 1.41 -21.18 -9.44
N MET A 187 2.66 -21.65 -9.29
CA MET A 187 3.68 -21.54 -10.34
C MET A 187 3.42 -22.45 -11.54
N GLU A 188 2.59 -23.51 -11.42
CA GLU A 188 2.17 -24.30 -12.58
C GLU A 188 1.16 -23.56 -13.46
N ALA A 189 0.29 -22.74 -12.86
CA ALA A 189 -0.61 -21.86 -13.62
C ALA A 189 0.17 -20.71 -14.29
N GLY A 190 1.31 -20.33 -13.70
CA GLY A 190 2.18 -19.27 -14.20
C GLY A 190 1.69 -17.86 -13.83
N ILE A 191 2.49 -16.89 -14.25
CA ILE A 191 2.21 -15.45 -14.13
C ILE A 191 1.94 -14.95 -15.55
N THR A 192 0.84 -14.24 -15.75
CA THR A 192 0.48 -13.71 -17.08
C THR A 192 1.29 -12.46 -17.43
N ASP A 193 1.27 -12.05 -18.70
CA ASP A 193 2.03 -10.88 -19.19
C ASP A 193 1.55 -9.55 -18.55
N ASP A 194 0.30 -9.51 -18.08
CA ASP A 194 -0.29 -8.38 -17.34
C ASP A 194 -0.10 -8.48 -15.81
N GLY A 195 0.70 -9.44 -15.35
CA GLY A 195 1.02 -9.66 -13.94
C GLY A 195 -0.10 -10.27 -13.12
N ASN A 196 -1.12 -10.88 -13.77
CA ASN A 196 -2.15 -11.61 -13.05
C ASN A 196 -1.64 -12.97 -12.58
N VAL A 197 -2.12 -13.43 -11.41
CA VAL A 197 -1.66 -14.65 -10.74
C VAL A 197 -2.82 -15.50 -10.23
N VAL A 198 -2.54 -16.76 -9.96
CA VAL A 198 -3.46 -17.70 -9.33
C VAL A 198 -3.02 -17.92 -7.89
N GLY A 199 -3.82 -17.42 -6.94
CA GLY A 199 -3.57 -17.54 -5.50
C GLY A 199 -4.54 -18.51 -4.82
N THR A 200 -4.53 -18.47 -3.48
CA THR A 200 -5.40 -19.29 -2.61
C THR A 200 -6.55 -18.50 -2.01
N GLY A 201 -6.60 -17.18 -2.26
CA GLY A 201 -7.45 -16.24 -1.54
C GLY A 201 -8.94 -16.31 -1.88
N PRO A 202 -9.74 -15.48 -1.18
CA PRO A 202 -11.20 -15.42 -1.34
C PRO A 202 -11.66 -14.87 -2.70
N TYR A 203 -10.80 -14.19 -3.44
CA TYR A 203 -11.13 -13.61 -4.73
C TYR A 203 -10.15 -14.02 -5.82
N ILE A 204 -10.67 -14.07 -7.05
CA ILE A 204 -9.93 -14.37 -8.28
C ILE A 204 -9.86 -13.10 -9.10
N SER A 205 -8.67 -12.65 -9.45
CA SER A 205 -8.49 -11.57 -10.41
C SER A 205 -8.72 -12.10 -11.82
N THR A 206 -9.64 -11.45 -12.54
CA THR A 206 -10.00 -11.83 -13.92
C THR A 206 -9.50 -10.86 -14.96
N GLU A 207 -9.19 -9.63 -14.55
CA GLU A 207 -8.66 -8.56 -15.39
C GLU A 207 -7.80 -7.65 -14.54
N VAL A 208 -6.60 -7.36 -15.01
CA VAL A 208 -5.67 -6.40 -14.39
C VAL A 208 -5.26 -5.40 -15.45
N VAL A 209 -5.45 -4.12 -15.17
CA VAL A 209 -5.06 -3.03 -16.08
C VAL A 209 -4.29 -1.99 -15.27
N THR A 210 -2.98 -1.94 -15.47
CA THR A 210 -2.08 -0.99 -14.80
C THR A 210 -2.64 0.43 -14.86
N ASP A 211 -2.61 1.16 -13.75
CA ASP A 211 -3.10 2.53 -13.57
C ASP A 211 -4.62 2.74 -13.83
N GLN A 212 -5.38 1.65 -14.01
CA GLN A 212 -6.82 1.72 -14.18
C GLN A 212 -7.59 0.93 -13.13
N GLY A 213 -7.09 -0.25 -12.76
CA GLY A 213 -7.69 -1.09 -11.73
C GLY A 213 -7.77 -2.57 -12.11
N LEU A 214 -8.61 -3.30 -11.41
CA LEU A 214 -8.80 -4.73 -11.62
C LEU A 214 -10.23 -5.19 -11.31
N THR A 215 -10.60 -6.33 -11.88
CA THR A 215 -11.87 -7.00 -11.62
C THR A 215 -11.63 -8.28 -10.85
N LEU A 216 -12.35 -8.44 -9.75
CA LEU A 216 -12.30 -9.61 -8.88
C LEU A 216 -13.65 -10.32 -8.89
N VAL A 217 -13.63 -11.64 -8.93
CA VAL A 217 -14.80 -12.48 -8.72
C VAL A 217 -14.55 -13.39 -7.52
N LYS A 218 -15.61 -13.75 -6.81
CA LYS A 218 -15.48 -14.61 -5.61
C LYS A 218 -14.90 -15.99 -5.95
N ASN A 219 -14.09 -16.51 -5.07
CA ASN A 219 -13.67 -17.90 -5.04
C ASN A 219 -14.71 -18.73 -4.28
N GLU A 220 -15.55 -19.50 -5.00
CA GLU A 220 -16.59 -20.32 -4.38
C GLU A 220 -16.03 -21.49 -3.55
N ASN A 221 -14.75 -21.83 -3.75
CA ASN A 221 -14.06 -22.91 -3.07
C ASN A 221 -13.06 -22.41 -2.02
N TYR A 222 -13.21 -21.16 -1.57
CA TYR A 222 -12.28 -20.61 -0.59
C TYR A 222 -12.32 -21.42 0.71
N TRP A 223 -11.14 -21.81 1.18
CA TRP A 223 -10.96 -22.74 2.29
C TRP A 223 -11.44 -22.18 3.65
N ASP A 224 -11.44 -20.85 3.84
CA ASP A 224 -11.86 -20.19 5.09
C ASP A 224 -13.27 -19.58 4.99
N GLY A 225 -14.11 -20.16 4.17
CA GLY A 225 -15.52 -19.78 4.03
C GLY A 225 -15.84 -18.96 2.79
N MET A 226 -17.11 -18.94 2.42
CA MET A 226 -17.54 -18.29 1.18
C MET A 226 -17.53 -16.77 1.30
N PRO A 227 -16.88 -16.04 0.38
CA PRO A 227 -16.92 -14.59 0.32
C PRO A 227 -18.34 -14.04 0.14
N ASN A 228 -18.61 -12.88 0.74
CA ASN A 228 -19.94 -12.28 0.73
C ASN A 228 -20.28 -11.51 -0.55
N LEU A 229 -19.28 -10.97 -1.24
CA LEU A 229 -19.42 -10.21 -2.48
C LEU A 229 -19.17 -11.13 -3.67
N ASP A 230 -19.96 -10.98 -4.72
CA ASP A 230 -19.82 -11.79 -5.93
C ASP A 230 -18.76 -11.22 -6.86
N THR A 231 -18.75 -9.89 -7.03
CA THR A 231 -17.82 -9.16 -7.89
C THR A 231 -17.35 -7.88 -7.21
N ILE A 232 -16.06 -7.58 -7.31
CA ILE A 232 -15.47 -6.32 -6.86
C ILE A 232 -14.77 -5.67 -8.05
N TYR A 233 -15.14 -4.41 -8.34
CA TYR A 233 -14.43 -3.56 -9.28
C TYR A 233 -13.52 -2.61 -8.49
N VAL A 234 -12.21 -2.78 -8.63
CA VAL A 234 -11.22 -1.86 -8.08
C VAL A 234 -10.88 -0.82 -9.14
N GLN A 235 -11.04 0.45 -8.81
CA GLN A 235 -10.70 1.56 -9.69
C GLN A 235 -9.51 2.33 -9.13
N THR A 236 -8.46 2.48 -9.92
CA THR A 236 -7.33 3.34 -9.58
C THR A 236 -7.71 4.79 -9.80
N ILE A 237 -7.72 5.59 -8.72
CA ILE A 237 -7.98 7.02 -8.75
C ILE A 237 -6.88 7.70 -7.94
N SER A 238 -5.80 8.10 -8.61
CA SER A 238 -4.60 8.65 -7.95
C SER A 238 -4.81 10.04 -7.34
N ASP A 239 -5.79 10.80 -7.87
CA ASP A 239 -6.14 12.13 -7.35
C ASP A 239 -7.18 12.03 -6.22
N GLY A 240 -6.79 12.45 -5.02
CA GLY A 240 -7.60 12.32 -3.81
C GLY A 240 -8.90 13.13 -3.82
N ASP A 241 -8.93 14.29 -4.49
CA ASP A 241 -10.14 15.10 -4.60
C ASP A 241 -11.14 14.42 -5.56
N THR A 242 -10.66 13.86 -6.64
CA THR A 242 -11.46 13.04 -7.57
C THR A 242 -12.04 11.82 -6.86
N LEU A 243 -11.24 11.13 -6.07
CA LEU A 243 -11.67 9.98 -5.26
C LEU A 243 -12.76 10.39 -4.25
N THR A 244 -12.58 11.54 -3.59
CA THR A 244 -13.56 12.11 -2.66
C THR A 244 -14.90 12.36 -3.35
N MET A 245 -14.90 12.96 -4.55
CA MET A 245 -16.11 13.23 -5.33
C MET A 245 -16.79 11.94 -5.80
N ALA A 246 -16.04 10.94 -6.23
CA ALA A 246 -16.58 9.65 -6.66
C ALA A 246 -17.29 8.92 -5.52
N LEU A 247 -16.72 8.94 -4.32
CA LEU A 247 -17.35 8.36 -3.12
C LEU A 247 -18.61 9.15 -2.71
N GLN A 248 -18.57 10.49 -2.72
CA GLN A 248 -19.74 11.33 -2.39
C GLN A 248 -20.89 11.17 -3.37
N SER A 249 -20.59 10.95 -4.66
CA SER A 249 -21.62 10.76 -5.68
C SER A 249 -22.28 9.37 -5.65
N GLY A 250 -21.72 8.43 -4.87
CA GLY A 250 -22.17 7.03 -4.83
C GLY A 250 -21.72 6.24 -6.09
N GLU A 251 -20.70 6.70 -6.80
CA GLU A 251 -20.02 5.93 -7.85
C GLU A 251 -19.19 4.79 -7.23
N LEU A 252 -18.65 5.04 -6.03
CA LEU A 252 -17.91 4.05 -5.23
C LEU A 252 -18.67 3.71 -3.95
N ASP A 253 -18.58 2.44 -3.54
CA ASP A 253 -19.09 1.94 -2.26
C ASP A 253 -18.06 2.14 -1.13
N ALA A 254 -16.77 2.09 -1.45
CA ALA A 254 -15.68 2.39 -0.52
C ALA A 254 -14.47 2.99 -1.23
N ALA A 255 -13.62 3.66 -0.45
CA ALA A 255 -12.39 4.30 -0.94
C ALA A 255 -11.24 4.14 0.05
N TYR A 256 -10.03 3.98 -0.46
CA TYR A 256 -8.78 4.00 0.29
C TYR A 256 -7.83 5.09 -0.24
N GLY A 257 -7.23 5.84 0.68
CA GLY A 257 -6.30 6.91 0.33
C GLY A 257 -6.96 8.28 0.14
N LEU A 258 -8.14 8.51 0.76
CA LEU A 258 -8.74 9.85 0.83
C LEU A 258 -7.78 10.83 1.51
N PRO A 259 -7.73 12.10 1.06
CA PRO A 259 -7.03 13.15 1.79
C PRO A 259 -7.57 13.30 3.22
N TYR A 260 -6.70 13.54 4.18
CA TYR A 260 -7.13 13.77 5.57
C TYR A 260 -8.15 14.90 5.68
N SER A 261 -7.96 16.00 4.94
CA SER A 261 -8.89 17.13 4.87
C SER A 261 -10.29 16.78 4.35
N SER A 262 -10.45 15.63 3.69
CA SER A 262 -11.74 15.18 3.17
C SER A 262 -12.49 14.26 4.15
N LEU A 263 -11.83 13.71 5.18
CA LEU A 263 -12.44 12.71 6.07
C LEU A 263 -13.66 13.26 6.84
N SER A 264 -13.64 14.55 7.18
CA SER A 264 -14.76 15.20 7.85
C SER A 264 -16.07 15.17 7.03
N LEU A 265 -16.00 15.04 5.70
CA LEU A 265 -17.16 14.89 4.81
C LEU A 265 -17.88 13.54 4.97
N PHE A 266 -17.22 12.57 5.56
CA PHE A 266 -17.69 11.18 5.72
C PHE A 266 -17.87 10.76 7.18
N SER A 267 -17.91 11.73 8.10
CA SER A 267 -18.02 11.49 9.54
C SER A 267 -19.43 11.12 10.01
N GLU A 268 -20.44 11.26 9.16
CA GLU A 268 -21.84 10.98 9.49
C GLU A 268 -22.42 9.91 8.58
N GLU A 269 -23.52 9.28 9.02
CA GLU A 269 -24.31 8.33 8.21
C GLU A 269 -24.64 8.90 6.80
N PRO A 270 -24.56 8.12 5.72
CA PRO A 270 -24.43 6.63 5.74
C PRO A 270 -22.99 6.11 5.73
N TYR A 271 -22.00 6.94 5.92
CA TYR A 271 -20.59 6.56 5.81
C TYR A 271 -20.04 5.97 7.12
N THR A 272 -19.00 5.17 7.01
CA THR A 272 -18.21 4.68 8.13
C THR A 272 -16.73 4.83 7.78
N ILE A 273 -15.96 5.49 8.65
CA ILE A 273 -14.51 5.58 8.56
C ILE A 273 -13.94 4.42 9.38
N SER A 274 -13.16 3.56 8.73
CA SER A 274 -12.34 2.55 9.41
C SER A 274 -10.90 3.05 9.48
N SER A 275 -10.39 3.24 10.69
CA SER A 275 -9.02 3.67 10.94
C SER A 275 -8.37 2.73 11.95
N VAL A 276 -7.16 2.28 11.64
CA VAL A 276 -6.39 1.37 12.50
C VAL A 276 -4.97 1.89 12.64
N GLU A 277 -4.41 1.75 13.83
CA GLU A 277 -2.99 2.02 14.04
C GLU A 277 -2.14 1.00 13.29
N THR A 278 -1.07 1.48 12.66
CA THR A 278 -0.16 0.66 11.89
C THR A 278 1.25 0.72 12.46
N SER A 279 2.13 -0.16 11.99
CA SER A 279 3.55 -0.12 12.30
C SER A 279 4.33 0.96 11.55
N ARG A 280 3.65 1.77 10.71
CA ARG A 280 4.32 2.79 9.88
C ARG A 280 4.76 3.97 10.73
N SER A 281 6.06 4.28 10.65
CA SER A 281 6.64 5.50 11.21
C SER A 281 7.30 6.32 10.13
N PHE A 282 7.09 7.64 10.18
CA PHE A 282 7.82 8.60 9.34
C PHE A 282 8.87 9.28 10.20
N PHE A 283 10.10 9.27 9.76
CA PHE A 283 11.21 9.92 10.44
C PHE A 283 12.23 10.48 9.44
N ALA A 284 12.88 11.58 9.82
CA ALA A 284 13.94 12.18 9.02
C ALA A 284 15.26 11.45 9.27
N GLN A 285 15.88 10.92 8.23
CA GLN A 285 17.23 10.37 8.30
C GLN A 285 18.25 11.45 7.95
N MET A 286 19.14 11.77 8.90
CA MET A 286 20.14 12.80 8.72
C MET A 286 21.39 12.23 8.05
N ASN A 287 21.88 12.92 6.99
CA ASN A 287 23.11 12.53 6.30
C ASN A 287 24.34 13.11 7.01
N TYR A 288 25.05 12.27 7.77
CA TYR A 288 26.28 12.65 8.48
C TYR A 288 27.48 13.02 7.56
N ALA A 289 27.37 12.84 6.24
CA ALA A 289 28.37 13.37 5.32
C ALA A 289 28.23 14.90 5.12
N THR A 290 27.09 15.49 5.51
CA THR A 290 26.89 16.94 5.54
C THR A 290 27.58 17.51 6.77
N GLU A 291 28.52 18.43 6.58
CA GLU A 291 29.40 18.97 7.65
C GLU A 291 28.60 19.52 8.83
N ALA A 292 27.58 20.34 8.58
CA ALA A 292 26.74 20.90 9.64
C ALA A 292 26.01 19.80 10.47
N LEU A 293 25.61 18.68 9.85
CA LEU A 293 24.94 17.56 10.51
C LEU A 293 25.88 16.63 11.28
N GLN A 294 27.19 16.83 11.23
CA GLN A 294 28.14 16.13 12.09
C GLN A 294 28.10 16.64 13.54
N ASP A 295 27.70 17.90 13.75
CA ASP A 295 27.51 18.46 15.09
C ASP A 295 26.19 17.99 15.69
N GLU A 296 26.25 17.34 16.85
CA GLU A 296 25.08 16.83 17.56
C GLU A 296 24.09 17.94 17.92
N ARG A 297 24.60 19.12 18.29
CA ARG A 297 23.77 20.28 18.64
C ARG A 297 22.92 20.76 17.46
N VAL A 298 23.44 20.71 16.25
CA VAL A 298 22.67 21.03 15.04
C VAL A 298 21.56 20.00 14.81
N ARG A 299 21.84 18.72 15.02
CA ARG A 299 20.83 17.68 14.88
C ARG A 299 19.74 17.79 15.95
N GLU A 300 20.12 18.07 17.21
CA GLU A 300 19.19 18.31 18.31
C GLU A 300 18.35 19.57 18.04
N ALA A 301 18.95 20.64 17.54
CA ALA A 301 18.25 21.85 17.16
C ALA A 301 17.17 21.61 16.09
N ILE A 302 17.46 20.79 15.08
CA ILE A 302 16.48 20.40 14.06
C ILE A 302 15.33 19.63 14.72
N ALA A 303 15.64 18.68 15.61
CA ALA A 303 14.61 17.88 16.31
C ALA A 303 13.73 18.74 17.23
N CYS A 304 14.29 19.71 17.96
CA CYS A 304 13.55 20.68 18.76
C CYS A 304 12.73 21.67 17.93
N GLY A 305 13.14 21.91 16.69
CA GLY A 305 12.45 22.86 15.80
C GLY A 305 11.21 22.30 15.12
N ILE A 306 10.94 21.00 15.22
CA ILE A 306 9.82 20.34 14.53
C ILE A 306 8.65 20.11 15.52
N ASP A 307 7.50 20.77 15.26
CA ASP A 307 6.27 20.61 16.02
C ASP A 307 5.48 19.39 15.53
N LYS A 308 5.87 18.21 16.03
CA LYS A 308 5.29 16.92 15.63
C LYS A 308 3.83 16.77 16.09
N GLU A 309 3.47 17.36 17.23
CA GLU A 309 2.12 17.30 17.78
C GLU A 309 1.15 18.12 16.94
N SER A 310 1.46 19.39 16.67
CA SER A 310 0.65 20.22 15.77
C SER A 310 0.54 19.62 14.37
N PHE A 311 1.57 18.94 13.91
CA PHE A 311 1.56 18.25 12.65
C PHE A 311 0.50 17.14 12.62
N THR A 312 0.48 16.27 13.61
CA THR A 312 -0.50 15.16 13.69
C THR A 312 -1.91 15.67 13.96
N GLU A 313 -2.07 16.66 14.81
CA GLU A 313 -3.40 17.20 15.16
C GLU A 313 -4.02 18.04 14.05
N VAL A 314 -3.22 18.88 13.38
CA VAL A 314 -3.74 19.87 12.42
C VAL A 314 -3.64 19.37 10.97
N LEU A 315 -2.48 18.90 10.52
CA LEU A 315 -2.29 18.52 9.12
C LEU A 315 -2.83 17.11 8.81
N MET A 316 -2.76 16.20 9.79
CA MET A 316 -3.28 14.85 9.65
C MET A 316 -4.67 14.68 10.30
N GLU A 317 -5.28 15.75 10.80
CA GLU A 317 -6.60 15.74 11.46
C GLU A 317 -6.75 14.64 12.53
N GLY A 318 -5.68 14.40 13.30
CA GLY A 318 -5.64 13.37 14.34
C GLY A 318 -5.43 11.95 13.86
N ASN A 319 -5.15 11.74 12.57
CA ASN A 319 -4.89 10.40 12.00
C ASN A 319 -3.41 10.01 12.13
N GLY A 320 -2.90 9.99 13.35
CA GLY A 320 -1.54 9.62 13.68
C GLY A 320 -1.15 10.06 15.07
N SER A 321 0.09 9.80 15.46
CA SER A 321 0.67 10.21 16.74
C SER A 321 2.09 10.72 16.55
N ALA A 322 2.51 11.67 17.41
CA ALA A 322 3.87 12.18 17.42
C ALA A 322 4.84 11.06 17.82
N ALA A 323 5.73 10.67 16.90
CA ALA A 323 6.69 9.62 17.15
C ALA A 323 7.78 10.07 18.13
N VAL A 324 8.13 9.19 19.07
CA VAL A 324 9.25 9.38 20.00
C VAL A 324 10.52 8.67 19.55
N GLY A 325 10.40 7.74 18.59
CA GLY A 325 11.50 6.96 18.03
C GLY A 325 11.10 6.31 16.70
N PRO A 326 11.97 5.49 16.11
CA PRO A 326 11.72 4.83 14.82
C PRO A 326 10.71 3.68 14.91
N PHE A 327 10.38 3.24 16.11
CA PHE A 327 9.43 2.15 16.35
C PHE A 327 8.18 2.69 17.05
N PRO A 328 6.98 2.34 16.57
CA PRO A 328 5.74 2.67 17.23
C PRO A 328 5.64 2.09 18.64
N SER A 329 4.94 2.78 19.54
CA SER A 329 4.79 2.38 20.95
C SER A 329 4.01 1.07 21.14
N ASN A 330 3.26 0.62 20.14
CA ASN A 330 2.52 -0.66 20.16
C ASN A 330 3.42 -1.88 19.96
N PHE A 331 4.69 -1.71 19.60
CA PHE A 331 5.65 -2.81 19.59
C PHE A 331 6.20 -3.08 20.99
N THR A 332 6.46 -4.35 21.31
CA THR A 332 7.05 -4.78 22.59
C THR A 332 8.47 -4.22 22.83
N PHE A 333 9.11 -3.72 21.79
CA PHE A 333 10.42 -3.06 21.80
C PHE A 333 10.34 -1.56 21.42
N GLY A 334 9.14 -1.04 21.20
CA GLY A 334 8.85 0.39 21.14
C GLY A 334 8.89 0.93 22.55
N ASP A 335 10.03 1.52 22.96
CA ASP A 335 10.40 1.61 24.35
C ASP A 335 9.99 2.96 24.95
N ASP A 336 9.33 2.92 26.11
CA ASP A 336 9.10 4.07 26.99
C ASP A 336 10.40 4.75 27.46
N ALA A 337 11.57 4.08 27.29
CA ALA A 337 12.86 4.66 27.60
C ALA A 337 13.43 5.57 26.49
N VAL A 338 12.86 5.53 25.28
CA VAL A 338 13.23 6.46 24.19
C VAL A 338 12.45 7.75 24.37
N THR A 339 13.17 8.85 24.58
CA THR A 339 12.59 10.21 24.63
C THR A 339 13.02 11.00 23.39
N ALA A 340 12.05 11.59 22.71
CA ALA A 340 12.34 12.57 21.68
C ALA A 340 12.49 13.96 22.31
N PRO A 341 13.29 14.86 21.75
CA PRO A 341 13.26 16.27 22.11
C PRO A 341 11.84 16.83 21.95
N GLU A 342 11.41 17.62 22.93
CA GLU A 342 10.16 18.38 22.84
C GLU A 342 10.33 19.52 21.83
N TYR A 343 9.21 19.98 21.27
CA TYR A 343 9.19 21.16 20.43
C TYR A 343 9.55 22.39 21.26
N ASP A 344 10.73 22.95 21.04
CA ASP A 344 11.29 24.11 21.73
C ASP A 344 12.16 24.93 20.75
N PRO A 345 11.53 25.88 20.01
CA PRO A 345 12.26 26.73 19.07
C PRO A 345 13.31 27.62 19.72
N ASP A 346 13.15 28.00 21.01
CA ASP A 346 14.14 28.81 21.70
C ASP A 346 15.37 27.97 22.06
N ARG A 347 15.17 26.73 22.51
CA ARG A 347 16.25 25.76 22.72
C ARG A 347 16.98 25.43 21.40
N ALA A 348 16.24 25.30 20.31
CA ALA A 348 16.82 25.09 18.97
C ALA A 348 17.78 26.23 18.60
N LYS A 349 17.39 27.50 18.83
CA LYS A 349 18.26 28.68 18.57
C LYS A 349 19.49 28.69 19.47
N GLU A 350 19.32 28.34 20.76
CA GLU A 350 20.46 28.24 21.68
C GLU A 350 21.48 27.20 21.21
N LEU A 351 21.02 26.01 20.82
CA LEU A 351 21.87 24.93 20.34
C LEU A 351 22.62 25.32 19.05
N LEU A 352 21.95 26.00 18.14
CA LEU A 352 22.61 26.53 16.93
C LEU A 352 23.68 27.56 17.29
N ALA A 353 23.38 28.48 18.20
CA ALA A 353 24.35 29.47 18.68
C ALA A 353 25.55 28.81 19.38
N GLU A 354 25.32 27.80 20.25
CA GLU A 354 26.39 27.02 20.86
C GLU A 354 27.27 26.27 19.84
N ALA A 355 26.66 25.85 18.71
CA ALA A 355 27.38 25.25 17.58
C ALA A 355 28.11 26.26 16.68
N GLY A 356 27.93 27.56 16.98
CA GLY A 356 28.56 28.67 16.26
C GLY A 356 27.77 29.17 15.05
N TRP A 357 26.49 28.78 14.95
CA TRP A 357 25.57 29.30 13.94
C TRP A 357 24.72 30.43 14.53
N THR A 358 24.90 31.65 14.05
CA THR A 358 24.17 32.84 14.50
C THR A 358 23.88 33.73 13.32
N ASP A 359 22.78 34.48 13.36
CA ASP A 359 22.51 35.51 12.34
C ASP A 359 23.41 36.70 12.58
N THR A 360 24.50 36.79 11.81
CA THR A 360 25.52 37.85 12.00
C THR A 360 25.30 39.08 11.14
N ASP A 361 24.51 38.99 10.08
CA ASP A 361 24.25 40.12 9.15
C ASP A 361 22.80 40.64 9.23
N GLY A 362 21.92 39.96 9.98
CA GLY A 362 20.55 40.41 10.25
C GLY A 362 19.58 40.08 9.12
N ASP A 363 19.89 39.10 8.28
CA ASP A 363 19.04 38.67 7.17
C ASP A 363 17.96 37.66 7.57
N GLY A 364 17.99 37.18 8.84
CA GLY A 364 17.05 36.23 9.41
C GLY A 364 17.47 34.76 9.28
N TYR A 365 18.61 34.49 8.69
CA TYR A 365 19.20 33.15 8.61
C TYR A 365 20.42 33.05 9.50
N VAL A 366 20.68 31.88 10.06
CA VAL A 366 21.89 31.66 10.84
C VAL A 366 23.05 31.37 9.91
N ASP A 367 24.18 32.02 10.14
CA ASP A 367 25.41 31.87 9.38
C ASP A 367 26.59 31.51 10.27
N LYS A 368 27.64 30.96 9.66
CA LYS A 368 28.91 30.67 10.28
C LYS A 368 30.03 30.94 9.25
N ASP A 369 31.03 31.73 9.62
CA ASP A 369 32.13 32.12 8.73
C ASP A 369 31.67 32.78 7.42
N GLY A 370 30.47 33.40 7.43
CA GLY A 370 29.87 34.09 6.29
C GLY A 370 29.12 33.19 5.30
N GLU A 371 28.82 31.96 5.71
CA GLU A 371 27.98 31.02 4.95
C GLU A 371 26.73 30.64 5.73
N ASN A 372 25.54 30.78 5.13
CA ASN A 372 24.25 30.45 5.74
C ASN A 372 24.12 28.96 5.93
N LEU A 373 23.52 28.54 7.06
CA LEU A 373 23.15 27.14 7.31
C LEU A 373 22.09 26.70 6.31
N THR A 374 22.47 25.79 5.44
CA THR A 374 21.55 25.24 4.43
C THR A 374 21.41 23.74 4.63
N ILE A 375 20.19 23.29 4.87
CA ILE A 375 19.83 21.87 4.97
C ILE A 375 18.97 21.51 3.76
N ARG A 376 19.40 20.49 3.01
CA ARG A 376 18.62 19.96 1.90
C ARG A 376 17.69 18.88 2.41
N TRP A 377 16.37 19.13 2.32
CA TRP A 377 15.34 18.16 2.62
C TRP A 377 14.96 17.37 1.37
N LEU A 378 14.92 16.03 1.48
CA LEU A 378 14.50 15.15 0.40
C LEU A 378 13.20 14.45 0.81
N THR A 379 12.22 14.48 -0.07
CA THR A 379 10.94 13.83 0.09
C THR A 379 10.45 13.27 -1.25
N TYR A 380 9.35 12.54 -1.26
CA TYR A 380 8.71 12.01 -2.47
C TYR A 380 7.19 12.13 -2.38
N PRO A 381 6.46 12.27 -3.50
CA PRO A 381 5.03 12.61 -3.50
C PRO A 381 4.08 11.43 -3.34
N SER A 382 4.54 10.18 -3.42
CA SER A 382 3.68 8.99 -3.40
C SER A 382 2.99 8.72 -2.04
N ARG A 383 3.28 9.54 -1.03
CA ARG A 383 2.61 9.54 0.29
C ARG A 383 2.17 10.94 0.61
N GLN A 384 0.87 11.14 0.84
CA GLN A 384 0.29 12.47 1.06
C GLN A 384 0.87 13.21 2.29
N GLU A 385 1.34 12.46 3.30
CA GLU A 385 1.92 13.02 4.51
C GLU A 385 3.27 13.70 4.26
N LEU A 386 4.08 13.16 3.36
CA LEU A 386 5.46 13.59 3.18
C LEU A 386 5.60 15.00 2.56
N PRO A 387 4.83 15.41 1.53
CA PRO A 387 4.81 16.79 1.10
C PRO A 387 4.36 17.76 2.18
N LEU A 388 3.32 17.40 2.96
CA LEU A 388 2.82 18.22 4.06
C LEU A 388 3.89 18.43 5.14
N LEU A 389 4.60 17.35 5.51
CA LEU A 389 5.75 17.40 6.44
C LEU A 389 6.88 18.30 5.91
N ALA A 390 7.15 18.24 4.61
CA ALA A 390 8.23 19.00 4.01
C ALA A 390 7.93 20.51 3.92
N GLU A 391 6.65 20.87 3.76
CA GLU A 391 6.21 22.27 3.68
C GLU A 391 6.14 22.94 5.06
N SER A 392 5.77 22.20 6.11
CA SER A 392 5.70 22.73 7.46
C SER A 392 7.09 22.86 8.11
#